data_38fafa3462f25c87bf2aa9f63cf956bf
#
_entry.id   38fafa3462f25c87bf2aa9f63cf956bf
#
_cell.length_a   1.000
_cell.length_b   1.000
_cell.length_c   1.000
_cell.angle_alpha   90.00
_cell.angle_beta   90.00
_cell.angle_gamma   90.00
#
_symmetry.space_group_name_H-M   'P 1'
#
loop_
_entity.id
_entity.type
_entity.pdbx_description
1 polymer ?
#
loop_
_entity_poly.entity_id
_entity_poly.type
_entity_poly.pdbx_seq_one_letter_code
_entity_poly.pdbx_strand_id
1 'polypeptide(L)'
;MARGLSQHAHEKVLEAAAELFAEGGIDTTSVDAIASASRVSKATIYKHWVDKEALCLEVLVHVHRLDEGPPDVDSGDLKADIIAFLTYEPPARKAEIQKRLMPHLIAYAARNEDFGRAWRVRVMERSRNGIRRLLRRGVERGIFPAILDEDLGIALLLGPMMFRHIFSGQLDKQWLARGAVEAYWKAHARSQPKK
;
A
#
# COMPACT_ATOMS: atom_id res chain seq x y z
N MET A 1 -15.19 -8.68 33.17
CA MET A 1 -15.04 -7.94 31.90
C MET A 1 -13.60 -8.07 31.43
N ALA A 2 -13.36 -8.76 30.33
CA ALA A 2 -12.01 -8.92 29.80
C ALA A 2 -11.60 -7.58 29.16
N ARG A 3 -10.60 -6.90 29.75
CA ARG A 3 -9.99 -5.70 29.16
C ARG A 3 -9.47 -6.06 27.78
N GLY A 4 -9.96 -5.37 26.74
CA GLY A 4 -9.36 -5.41 25.41
C GLY A 4 -7.89 -5.02 25.49
N LEU A 5 -7.11 -5.39 24.47
CA LEU A 5 -5.73 -4.94 24.33
C LEU A 5 -5.73 -3.40 24.39
N SER A 6 -4.88 -2.79 25.24
CA SER A 6 -4.75 -1.34 25.21
C SER A 6 -4.18 -0.92 23.85
N GLN A 7 -4.57 0.25 23.34
CA GLN A 7 -4.06 0.76 22.09
C GLN A 7 -2.52 0.73 22.03
N HIS A 8 -1.86 1.08 23.13
CA HIS A 8 -0.41 1.01 23.24
C HIS A 8 0.16 -0.42 23.10
N ALA A 9 -0.50 -1.44 23.68
CA ALA A 9 -0.06 -2.82 23.53
C ALA A 9 -0.32 -3.34 22.11
N HIS A 10 -1.40 -2.90 21.48
CA HIS A 10 -1.72 -3.20 20.08
C HIS A 10 -0.64 -2.66 19.13
N GLU A 11 -0.30 -1.39 19.26
CA GLU A 11 0.77 -0.75 18.49
C GLU A 11 2.13 -1.45 18.67
N LYS A 12 2.49 -1.86 19.92
CA LYS A 12 3.72 -2.61 20.17
C LYS A 12 3.75 -3.96 19.44
N VAL A 13 2.63 -4.66 19.36
CA VAL A 13 2.56 -5.93 18.61
C VAL A 13 2.73 -5.67 17.12
N LEU A 14 2.06 -4.65 16.56
CA LEU A 14 2.18 -4.30 15.14
C LEU A 14 3.61 -3.88 14.78
N GLU A 15 4.26 -3.07 15.61
CA GLU A 15 5.65 -2.65 15.38
C GLU A 15 6.64 -3.82 15.45
N ALA A 16 6.53 -4.68 16.48
CA ALA A 16 7.39 -5.84 16.61
C ALA A 16 7.19 -6.83 15.46
N ALA A 17 5.94 -7.10 15.09
CA ALA A 17 5.62 -7.98 13.97
C ALA A 17 6.13 -7.41 12.63
N ALA A 18 6.01 -6.09 12.41
CA ALA A 18 6.49 -5.42 11.21
C ALA A 18 8.00 -5.59 11.01
N GLU A 19 8.80 -5.39 12.07
CA GLU A 19 10.26 -5.58 12.01
C GLU A 19 10.61 -7.05 11.75
N LEU A 20 10.02 -7.98 12.48
CA LEU A 20 10.31 -9.41 12.33
C LEU A 20 9.90 -9.95 10.95
N PHE A 21 8.76 -9.53 10.41
CA PHE A 21 8.35 -9.89 9.06
C PHE A 21 9.26 -9.28 7.99
N ALA A 22 9.77 -8.07 8.22
CA ALA A 22 10.71 -7.42 7.32
C ALA A 22 12.11 -8.06 7.35
N GLU A 23 12.53 -8.63 8.47
CA GLU A 23 13.83 -9.30 8.63
C GLU A 23 13.82 -10.72 8.08
N GLY A 24 12.89 -11.54 8.52
CA GLY A 24 12.88 -12.98 8.26
C GLY A 24 11.80 -13.45 7.29
N GLY A 25 10.82 -12.61 7.00
CA GLY A 25 9.64 -13.00 6.23
C GLY A 25 8.52 -13.58 7.10
N ILE A 26 7.35 -13.74 6.46
CA ILE A 26 6.12 -14.16 7.14
C ILE A 26 6.21 -15.64 7.54
N ASP A 27 6.81 -16.50 6.71
CA ASP A 27 6.93 -17.93 6.97
C ASP A 27 7.72 -18.24 8.24
N THR A 28 8.89 -17.63 8.36
CA THR A 28 9.87 -17.91 9.41
C THR A 28 9.55 -17.25 10.75
N THR A 29 8.77 -16.17 10.72
CA THR A 29 8.39 -15.45 11.93
C THR A 29 7.36 -16.23 12.74
N SER A 30 7.65 -16.53 14.00
CA SER A 30 6.71 -17.16 14.93
C SER A 30 5.96 -16.13 15.78
N VAL A 31 4.74 -16.50 16.22
CA VAL A 31 3.99 -15.66 17.18
C VAL A 31 4.71 -15.59 18.54
N ASP A 32 5.51 -16.58 18.89
CA ASP A 32 6.34 -16.56 20.11
C ASP A 32 7.44 -15.48 20.02
N ALA A 33 8.08 -15.34 18.86
CA ALA A 33 9.05 -14.27 18.63
C ALA A 33 8.40 -12.89 18.73
N ILE A 34 7.20 -12.73 18.15
CA ILE A 34 6.42 -11.47 18.22
C ILE A 34 6.02 -11.17 19.66
N ALA A 35 5.56 -12.18 20.42
CA ALA A 35 5.19 -12.02 21.82
C ALA A 35 6.39 -11.57 22.68
N SER A 36 7.55 -12.19 22.46
CA SER A 36 8.80 -11.82 23.15
C SER A 36 9.21 -10.37 22.82
N ALA A 37 9.25 -10.00 21.54
CA ALA A 37 9.68 -8.69 21.08
C ALA A 37 8.72 -7.58 21.53
N SER A 38 7.41 -7.80 21.45
CA SER A 38 6.38 -6.82 21.85
C SER A 38 6.18 -6.76 23.37
N ARG A 39 6.65 -7.75 24.13
CA ARG A 39 6.34 -7.96 25.55
C ARG A 39 4.83 -8.11 25.83
N VAL A 40 4.11 -8.66 24.87
CA VAL A 40 2.67 -8.98 24.97
C VAL A 40 2.51 -10.49 24.93
N SER A 41 1.70 -11.07 25.85
CA SER A 41 1.55 -12.53 25.91
C SER A 41 0.96 -13.10 24.61
N LYS A 42 1.42 -14.29 24.21
CA LYS A 42 0.90 -15.04 23.06
C LYS A 42 -0.63 -15.22 23.13
N ALA A 43 -1.17 -15.50 24.32
CA ALA A 43 -2.60 -15.62 24.55
C ALA A 43 -3.34 -14.31 24.25
N THR A 44 -2.73 -13.17 24.58
CA THR A 44 -3.28 -11.86 24.27
C THR A 44 -3.25 -11.58 22.77
N ILE A 45 -2.18 -11.95 22.09
CA ILE A 45 -2.07 -11.81 20.61
C ILE A 45 -3.18 -12.61 19.93
N TYR A 46 -3.33 -13.91 20.24
CA TYR A 46 -4.38 -14.75 19.64
C TYR A 46 -5.81 -14.33 19.98
N LYS A 47 -6.00 -13.56 21.04
CA LYS A 47 -7.31 -12.99 21.36
C LYS A 47 -7.71 -11.89 20.38
N HIS A 48 -6.75 -11.20 19.75
CA HIS A 48 -6.98 -10.09 18.82
C HIS A 48 -6.81 -10.49 17.35
N TRP A 49 -5.89 -11.40 17.07
CA TRP A 49 -5.64 -11.90 15.71
C TRP A 49 -5.81 -13.42 15.71
N VAL A 50 -6.76 -13.90 14.92
CA VAL A 50 -7.09 -15.33 14.83
C VAL A 50 -5.88 -16.18 14.43
N ASP A 51 -5.01 -15.63 13.62
CA ASP A 51 -3.78 -16.25 13.15
C ASP A 51 -2.70 -15.20 12.80
N LYS A 52 -1.53 -15.70 12.40
CA LYS A 52 -0.40 -14.87 11.98
C LYS A 52 -0.69 -14.07 10.70
N GLU A 53 -1.50 -14.60 9.81
CA GLU A 53 -1.86 -13.95 8.55
C GLU A 53 -2.76 -12.74 8.79
N ALA A 54 -3.73 -12.88 9.69
CA ALA A 54 -4.59 -11.76 10.11
C ALA A 54 -3.76 -10.62 10.75
N LEU A 55 -2.77 -10.98 11.58
CA LEU A 55 -1.82 -10.02 12.14
C LEU A 55 -0.97 -9.36 11.04
N CYS A 56 -0.47 -10.15 10.07
CA CYS A 56 0.31 -9.62 8.96
C CYS A 56 -0.49 -8.61 8.12
N LEU A 57 -1.74 -8.91 7.81
CA LEU A 57 -2.60 -7.99 7.06
C LEU A 57 -2.81 -6.66 7.81
N GLU A 58 -2.93 -6.70 9.13
CA GLU A 58 -3.06 -5.48 9.92
C GLU A 58 -1.73 -4.71 10.03
N VAL A 59 -0.60 -5.43 10.13
CA VAL A 59 0.74 -4.83 10.01
C VAL A 59 0.87 -4.06 8.69
N LEU A 60 0.41 -4.63 7.57
CA LEU A 60 0.45 -3.95 6.28
C LEU A 60 -0.39 -2.67 6.27
N VAL A 61 -1.59 -2.70 6.84
CA VAL A 61 -2.43 -1.50 6.99
C VAL A 61 -1.68 -0.44 7.82
N HIS A 62 -1.08 -0.84 8.94
CA HIS A 62 -0.34 0.05 9.84
C HIS A 62 0.92 0.65 9.20
N VAL A 63 1.71 -0.17 8.50
CA VAL A 63 2.97 0.27 7.85
C VAL A 63 2.68 1.21 6.68
N HIS A 64 1.66 0.90 5.89
CA HIS A 64 1.27 1.74 4.75
C HIS A 64 0.45 2.97 5.15
N ARG A 65 0.11 3.14 6.43
CA ARG A 65 -0.81 4.18 6.93
C ARG A 65 -2.12 4.24 6.16
N LEU A 66 -2.63 3.09 5.79
CA LEU A 66 -3.86 3.03 5.00
C LEU A 66 -5.10 3.53 5.77
N ASP A 67 -5.03 3.57 7.09
CA ASP A 67 -6.10 4.13 7.93
C ASP A 67 -6.19 5.65 7.79
N GLU A 68 -5.04 6.30 7.54
CA GLU A 68 -4.98 7.74 7.29
C GLU A 68 -5.12 8.06 5.79
N GLY A 69 -4.65 7.14 4.91
CA GLY A 69 -4.65 7.28 3.45
C GLY A 69 -3.73 8.41 2.94
N PRO A 70 -3.39 8.44 1.65
CA PRO A 70 -2.88 9.66 1.06
C PRO A 70 -4.00 10.70 1.10
N PRO A 71 -3.68 11.97 1.43
CA PRO A 71 -4.68 13.03 1.46
C PRO A 71 -5.43 13.07 0.12
N ASP A 72 -6.75 13.23 0.18
CA ASP A 72 -7.55 13.47 -1.03
C ASP A 72 -7.26 14.89 -1.50
N VAL A 73 -6.17 15.02 -2.25
CA VAL A 73 -5.68 16.31 -2.75
C VAL A 73 -6.45 16.67 -4.00
N ASP A 74 -7.09 17.82 -4.00
CA ASP A 74 -7.65 18.48 -5.18
C ASP A 74 -7.03 19.88 -5.30
N SER A 75 -5.83 19.92 -5.86
CA SER A 75 -5.10 21.19 -6.08
C SER A 75 -5.61 21.99 -7.28
N GLY A 76 -6.52 21.39 -8.07
CA GLY A 76 -6.92 21.92 -9.36
C GLY A 76 -6.07 21.41 -10.53
N ASP A 77 -4.85 20.93 -10.28
CA ASP A 77 -3.98 20.26 -11.24
C ASP A 77 -4.02 18.74 -11.02
N LEU A 78 -4.87 18.06 -11.77
CA LEU A 78 -5.05 16.63 -11.68
C LEU A 78 -3.75 15.83 -11.89
N LYS A 79 -2.87 16.35 -12.76
CA LYS A 79 -1.59 15.71 -13.04
C LYS A 79 -0.66 15.76 -11.83
N ALA A 80 -0.58 16.93 -11.19
CA ALA A 80 0.15 17.10 -9.94
C ALA A 80 -0.46 16.24 -8.82
N ASP A 81 -1.78 16.13 -8.73
CA ASP A 81 -2.48 15.32 -7.74
C ASP A 81 -2.15 13.83 -7.89
N ILE A 82 -2.15 13.31 -9.12
CA ILE A 82 -1.77 11.91 -9.39
C ILE A 82 -0.29 11.66 -9.02
N ILE A 83 0.62 12.58 -9.37
CA ILE A 83 2.03 12.47 -9.00
C ILE A 83 2.19 12.48 -7.48
N ALA A 84 1.54 13.40 -6.78
CA ALA A 84 1.56 13.48 -5.32
C ALA A 84 1.06 12.19 -4.67
N PHE A 85 -0.02 11.61 -5.20
CA PHE A 85 -0.54 10.32 -4.74
C PHE A 85 0.48 9.18 -4.92
N LEU A 86 1.07 9.05 -6.11
CA LEU A 86 2.03 8.00 -6.43
C LEU A 86 3.34 8.14 -5.63
N THR A 87 3.71 9.35 -5.27
CA THR A 87 4.93 9.65 -4.53
C THR A 87 4.73 9.77 -3.02
N TYR A 88 3.49 9.64 -2.55
CA TYR A 88 3.22 9.62 -1.12
C TYR A 88 4.06 8.56 -0.40
N GLU A 89 4.68 8.95 0.69
CA GLU A 89 5.51 8.08 1.53
C GLU A 89 5.06 8.16 2.99
N PRO A 90 4.98 7.02 3.68
CA PRO A 90 4.85 7.02 5.12
C PRO A 90 6.12 7.60 5.77
N PRO A 91 6.11 7.89 7.09
CA PRO A 91 7.32 8.31 7.80
C PRO A 91 8.49 7.37 7.53
N ALA A 92 9.71 7.90 7.50
CA ALA A 92 10.93 7.22 7.02
C ALA A 92 11.13 5.80 7.59
N ARG A 93 10.89 5.60 8.90
CA ARG A 93 10.98 4.28 9.53
C ARG A 93 9.99 3.28 8.92
N LYS A 94 8.74 3.68 8.69
CA LYS A 94 7.72 2.81 8.09
C LYS A 94 8.02 2.54 6.61
N ALA A 95 8.55 3.53 5.90
CA ALA A 95 8.99 3.36 4.51
C ALA A 95 10.13 2.34 4.38
N GLU A 96 11.08 2.35 5.31
CA GLU A 96 12.18 1.37 5.32
C GLU A 96 11.69 -0.05 5.65
N ILE A 97 10.81 -0.20 6.63
CA ILE A 97 10.16 -1.48 6.92
C ILE A 97 9.40 -1.99 5.69
N GLN A 98 8.61 -1.13 5.06
CA GLN A 98 7.84 -1.47 3.87
C GLN A 98 8.74 -1.99 2.74
N LYS A 99 9.87 -1.33 2.50
CA LYS A 99 10.83 -1.73 1.47
C LYS A 99 11.39 -3.12 1.71
N ARG A 100 11.75 -3.47 2.97
CA ARG A 100 12.26 -4.79 3.34
C ARG A 100 11.17 -5.86 3.34
N LEU A 101 9.96 -5.51 3.80
CA LEU A 101 8.83 -6.43 3.90
C LEU A 101 8.25 -6.84 2.54
N MET A 102 8.22 -5.92 1.57
CA MET A 102 7.52 -6.13 0.30
C MET A 102 7.96 -7.38 -0.49
N PRO A 103 9.25 -7.70 -0.64
CA PRO A 103 9.67 -8.94 -1.32
C PRO A 103 9.16 -10.21 -0.62
N HIS A 104 9.20 -10.24 0.71
CA HIS A 104 8.69 -11.36 1.50
C HIS A 104 7.17 -11.51 1.35
N LEU A 105 6.46 -10.39 1.36
CA LEU A 105 5.01 -10.34 1.18
C LEU A 105 4.58 -10.90 -0.18
N ILE A 106 5.24 -10.47 -1.26
CA ILE A 106 4.94 -10.92 -2.63
C ILE A 106 5.21 -12.43 -2.76
N ALA A 107 6.35 -12.89 -2.26
CA ALA A 107 6.71 -14.31 -2.28
C ALA A 107 5.72 -15.16 -1.46
N TYR A 108 5.27 -14.66 -0.32
CA TYR A 108 4.29 -15.33 0.51
C TYR A 108 2.91 -15.39 -0.16
N ALA A 109 2.42 -14.27 -0.66
CA ALA A 109 1.13 -14.17 -1.34
C ALA A 109 1.06 -15.02 -2.63
N ALA A 110 2.18 -15.20 -3.33
CA ALA A 110 2.25 -16.05 -4.51
C ALA A 110 2.08 -17.55 -4.20
N ARG A 111 2.43 -17.98 -2.97
CA ARG A 111 2.32 -19.39 -2.52
C ARG A 111 1.05 -19.66 -1.71
N ASN A 112 0.43 -18.63 -1.16
CA ASN A 112 -0.74 -18.72 -0.28
C ASN A 112 -1.88 -17.90 -0.89
N GLU A 113 -2.72 -18.58 -1.68
CA GLU A 113 -3.75 -17.92 -2.48
C GLU A 113 -4.77 -17.15 -1.64
N ASP A 114 -5.21 -17.72 -0.51
CA ASP A 114 -6.18 -17.08 0.40
C ASP A 114 -5.62 -15.81 1.02
N PHE A 115 -4.37 -15.85 1.49
CA PHE A 115 -3.67 -14.67 1.96
C PHE A 115 -3.51 -13.62 0.85
N GLY A 116 -3.09 -14.05 -0.34
CA GLY A 116 -2.94 -13.17 -1.50
C GLY A 116 -4.26 -12.48 -1.88
N ARG A 117 -5.38 -13.19 -1.79
CA ARG A 117 -6.73 -12.65 -2.00
C ARG A 117 -7.09 -11.63 -0.91
N ALA A 118 -6.88 -11.98 0.35
CA ALA A 118 -7.13 -11.08 1.48
C ALA A 118 -6.26 -9.82 1.42
N TRP A 119 -4.98 -9.94 1.05
CA TRP A 119 -4.08 -8.81 0.83
C TRP A 119 -4.57 -7.88 -0.28
N ARG A 120 -4.98 -8.44 -1.44
CA ARG A 120 -5.56 -7.63 -2.53
C ARG A 120 -6.76 -6.81 -2.06
N VAL A 121 -7.69 -7.44 -1.35
CA VAL A 121 -8.94 -6.79 -0.91
C VAL A 121 -8.70 -5.79 0.22
N ARG A 122 -7.93 -6.16 1.24
CA ARG A 122 -7.80 -5.33 2.47
C ARG A 122 -6.76 -4.21 2.35
N VAL A 123 -5.74 -4.41 1.52
CA VAL A 123 -4.59 -3.49 1.43
C VAL A 123 -4.53 -2.83 0.05
N MET A 124 -4.46 -3.61 -1.02
CA MET A 124 -4.23 -3.05 -2.36
C MET A 124 -5.43 -2.26 -2.87
N GLU A 125 -6.68 -2.68 -2.57
CA GLU A 125 -7.87 -1.95 -3.04
C GLU A 125 -7.94 -0.51 -2.53
N ARG A 126 -7.36 -0.20 -1.38
CA ARG A 126 -7.33 1.18 -0.87
C ARG A 126 -6.51 2.10 -1.79
N SER A 127 -5.32 1.65 -2.20
CA SER A 127 -4.49 2.40 -3.15
C SER A 127 -5.14 2.46 -4.55
N ARG A 128 -5.74 1.35 -5.00
CA ARG A 128 -6.48 1.31 -6.27
C ARG A 128 -7.64 2.29 -6.27
N ASN A 129 -8.41 2.35 -5.20
CA ASN A 129 -9.53 3.28 -5.06
C ASN A 129 -9.10 4.74 -5.04
N GLY A 130 -7.92 5.05 -4.49
CA GLY A 130 -7.34 6.39 -4.56
C GLY A 130 -7.09 6.83 -6.01
N ILE A 131 -6.38 6.00 -6.79
CA ILE A 131 -6.15 6.29 -8.22
C ILE A 131 -7.48 6.32 -8.99
N ARG A 132 -8.40 5.38 -8.70
CA ARG A 132 -9.72 5.35 -9.35
C ARG A 132 -10.47 6.68 -9.19
N ARG A 133 -10.48 7.27 -7.99
CA ARG A 133 -11.10 8.59 -7.75
C ARG A 133 -10.44 9.68 -8.60
N LEU A 134 -9.11 9.68 -8.69
CA LEU A 134 -8.38 10.66 -9.50
C LEU A 134 -8.69 10.51 -11.01
N LEU A 135 -8.75 9.28 -11.51
CA LEU A 135 -9.11 9.00 -12.90
C LEU A 135 -10.55 9.44 -13.21
N ARG A 136 -11.52 9.14 -12.33
CA ARG A 136 -12.91 9.59 -12.47
C ARG A 136 -13.03 11.10 -12.47
N ARG A 137 -12.30 11.78 -11.60
CA ARG A 137 -12.21 13.25 -11.62
C ARG A 137 -11.70 13.78 -12.98
N GLY A 138 -10.75 13.07 -13.59
CA GLY A 138 -10.26 13.39 -14.93
C GLY A 138 -11.32 13.22 -16.03
N VAL A 139 -12.15 12.19 -15.92
CA VAL A 139 -13.30 11.99 -16.81
C VAL A 139 -14.35 13.08 -16.62
N GLU A 140 -14.72 13.39 -15.38
CA GLU A 140 -15.69 14.44 -15.02
C GLU A 140 -15.26 15.83 -15.50
N ARG A 141 -13.96 16.12 -15.47
CA ARG A 141 -13.37 17.37 -16.00
C ARG A 141 -13.15 17.36 -17.52
N GLY A 142 -13.52 16.28 -18.21
CA GLY A 142 -13.34 16.13 -19.65
C GLY A 142 -11.88 15.97 -20.12
N ILE A 143 -10.96 15.74 -19.20
CA ILE A 143 -9.53 15.49 -19.47
C ILE A 143 -9.36 14.12 -20.12
N PHE A 144 -10.03 13.10 -19.58
CA PHE A 144 -10.03 11.74 -20.11
C PHE A 144 -11.36 11.41 -20.80
N PRO A 145 -11.38 10.40 -21.70
CA PRO A 145 -12.62 9.96 -22.34
C PRO A 145 -13.57 9.27 -21.35
N ALA A 146 -14.88 9.37 -21.59
CA ALA A 146 -15.91 8.73 -20.72
C ALA A 146 -15.81 7.19 -20.69
N ILE A 147 -15.22 6.58 -21.73
CA ILE A 147 -15.02 5.13 -21.85
C ILE A 147 -13.63 4.69 -21.35
N LEU A 148 -13.04 5.42 -20.42
CA LEU A 148 -11.73 5.09 -19.86
C LEU A 148 -11.79 3.73 -19.12
N ASP A 149 -10.90 2.83 -19.49
CA ASP A 149 -10.67 1.60 -18.72
C ASP A 149 -9.92 1.95 -17.42
N GLU A 150 -10.69 2.02 -16.31
CA GLU A 150 -10.16 2.40 -15.00
C GLU A 150 -9.12 1.38 -14.48
N ASP A 151 -9.35 0.07 -14.67
CA ASP A 151 -8.45 -0.96 -14.15
C ASP A 151 -7.12 -0.99 -14.92
N LEU A 152 -7.17 -0.81 -16.25
CA LEU A 152 -5.96 -0.62 -17.05
C LEU A 152 -5.23 0.66 -16.64
N GLY A 153 -5.95 1.77 -16.44
CA GLY A 153 -5.37 3.02 -16.00
C GLY A 153 -4.67 2.91 -14.64
N ILE A 154 -5.32 2.23 -13.69
CA ILE A 154 -4.73 1.92 -12.39
C ILE A 154 -3.45 1.07 -12.55
N ALA A 155 -3.50 0.03 -13.37
CA ALA A 155 -2.35 -0.85 -13.61
C ALA A 155 -1.17 -0.09 -14.24
N LEU A 156 -1.41 0.79 -15.20
CA LEU A 156 -0.38 1.60 -15.86
C LEU A 156 0.27 2.61 -14.89
N LEU A 157 -0.48 3.19 -13.97
CA LEU A 157 0.02 4.17 -13.02
C LEU A 157 0.71 3.53 -11.80
N LEU A 158 0.15 2.46 -11.24
CA LEU A 158 0.74 1.77 -10.09
C LEU A 158 1.82 0.76 -10.47
N GLY A 159 1.77 0.18 -11.68
CA GLY A 159 2.72 -0.83 -12.14
C GLY A 159 4.18 -0.41 -12.02
N PRO A 160 4.60 0.79 -12.49
CA PRO A 160 5.96 1.27 -12.33
C PRO A 160 6.40 1.38 -10.86
N MET A 161 5.50 1.76 -9.95
CA MET A 161 5.81 1.82 -8.51
C MET A 161 6.05 0.41 -7.94
N MET A 162 5.24 -0.57 -8.35
CA MET A 162 5.43 -1.97 -7.97
C MET A 162 6.73 -2.54 -8.55
N PHE A 163 7.05 -2.25 -9.82
CA PHE A 163 8.31 -2.64 -10.45
C PHE A 163 9.52 -2.11 -9.66
N ARG A 164 9.48 -0.84 -9.25
CA ARG A 164 10.52 -0.24 -8.42
C ARG A 164 10.69 -1.00 -7.10
N HIS A 165 9.61 -1.32 -6.41
CA HIS A 165 9.67 -2.04 -5.14
C HIS A 165 10.25 -3.44 -5.26
N ILE A 166 9.98 -4.14 -6.38
CA ILE A 166 10.36 -5.54 -6.55
C ILE A 166 11.77 -5.67 -7.14
N PHE A 167 12.09 -4.87 -8.16
CA PHE A 167 13.27 -5.12 -9.01
C PHE A 167 14.32 -4.03 -8.97
N SER A 168 13.97 -2.80 -8.62
CA SER A 168 14.84 -1.64 -8.87
C SER A 168 14.78 -0.60 -7.74
N GLY A 169 14.98 -1.02 -6.50
CA GLY A 169 14.88 -0.15 -5.31
C GLY A 169 15.69 1.17 -5.36
N GLN A 170 16.61 1.32 -6.32
CA GLN A 170 17.43 2.52 -6.52
C GLN A 170 16.80 3.56 -7.47
N LEU A 171 15.74 3.20 -8.22
CA LEU A 171 15.09 4.17 -9.11
C LEU A 171 14.44 5.29 -8.28
N ASP A 172 14.68 6.53 -8.72
CA ASP A 172 14.05 7.69 -8.10
C ASP A 172 12.52 7.63 -8.27
N LYS A 173 11.82 7.72 -7.15
CA LYS A 173 10.37 7.57 -7.11
C LYS A 173 9.66 8.72 -7.83
N GLN A 174 10.17 9.95 -7.68
CA GLN A 174 9.60 11.14 -8.31
C GLN A 174 9.77 11.10 -9.81
N TRP A 175 10.97 10.72 -10.29
CA TRP A 175 11.23 10.56 -11.70
C TRP A 175 10.31 9.52 -12.33
N LEU A 176 10.16 8.37 -11.67
CA LEU A 176 9.35 7.27 -12.19
C LEU A 176 7.85 7.62 -12.21
N ALA A 177 7.35 8.25 -11.14
CA ALA A 177 5.96 8.70 -11.08
C ALA A 177 5.64 9.75 -12.16
N ARG A 178 6.53 10.74 -12.34
CA ARG A 178 6.38 11.74 -13.40
C ARG A 178 6.36 11.10 -14.77
N GLY A 179 7.30 10.18 -15.04
CA GLY A 179 7.37 9.46 -16.32
C GLY A 179 6.11 8.64 -16.60
N ALA A 180 5.61 7.91 -15.60
CA ALA A 180 4.38 7.13 -15.72
C ALA A 180 3.16 8.01 -16.00
N VAL A 181 3.02 9.11 -15.26
CA VAL A 181 1.90 10.06 -15.45
C VAL A 181 2.00 10.75 -16.80
N GLU A 182 3.19 11.18 -17.25
CA GLU A 182 3.38 11.77 -18.58
C GLU A 182 3.00 10.80 -19.70
N ALA A 183 3.47 9.56 -19.63
CA ALA A 183 3.15 8.53 -20.60
C ALA A 183 1.63 8.26 -20.65
N TYR A 184 1.02 8.12 -19.46
CA TYR A 184 -0.42 7.93 -19.35
C TYR A 184 -1.21 9.10 -19.93
N TRP A 185 -0.81 10.33 -19.61
CA TRP A 185 -1.46 11.54 -20.11
C TRP A 185 -1.39 11.64 -21.63
N LYS A 186 -0.21 11.40 -22.18
CA LYS A 186 0.03 11.43 -23.63
C LYS A 186 -0.83 10.43 -24.40
N ALA A 187 -1.11 9.27 -23.78
CA ALA A 187 -1.92 8.22 -24.40
C ALA A 187 -3.43 8.46 -24.27
N HIS A 188 -3.89 9.09 -23.18
CA HIS A 188 -5.31 9.09 -22.83
C HIS A 188 -5.95 10.49 -22.71
N ALA A 189 -5.16 11.56 -22.52
CA ALA A 189 -5.75 12.89 -22.43
C ALA A 189 -6.30 13.33 -23.78
N ARG A 190 -7.50 13.93 -23.76
CA ARG A 190 -8.09 14.52 -24.94
C ARG A 190 -7.25 15.71 -25.40
N SER A 191 -6.98 15.80 -26.69
CA SER A 191 -6.40 17.00 -27.27
C SER A 191 -7.37 18.16 -27.02
N GLN A 192 -6.92 19.18 -26.26
CA GLN A 192 -7.73 20.40 -26.16
C GLN A 192 -7.83 21.02 -27.57
N PRO A 193 -9.01 21.42 -28.01
CA PRO A 193 -9.11 22.19 -29.23
C PRO A 193 -8.26 23.45 -29.05
N LYS A 194 -7.33 23.66 -29.99
CA LYS A 194 -6.56 24.93 -30.05
C LYS A 194 -7.57 26.06 -30.11
N LYS A 195 -7.58 26.94 -29.10
CA LYS A 195 -8.27 28.23 -29.15
C LYS A 195 -7.63 29.13 -30.18
#